data_92d2a412a9b65d5bb985cc147ae12abb
#
_entry.id   92d2a412a9b65d5bb985cc147ae12abb
#
_cell.length_a   1.000
_cell.length_b   1.000
_cell.length_c   1.000
_cell.angle_alpha   90.00
_cell.angle_beta   90.00
_cell.angle_gamma   90.00
#
_symmetry.space_group_name_H-M   'P 1'
#
loop_
_entity.id
_entity.type
_entity.pdbx_description
1 polymer ?
#
loop_
_entity_poly.entity_id
_entity_poly.type
_entity_poly.pdbx_seq_one_letter_code
_entity_poly.pdbx_strand_id
1 'polypeptide(L)'
;MRRMITLLMLLALAVPAWTQAAKRGDAEFKALIDRYYQAWSSANPENAAPLYAKDADLVFYDLAPLKYTGWAEYKVGVQKAFFDHMETGKLTPKDDLRVTRKGNVAWTTVTGHLSAKMKNGQALEADFRHTAIWEKSGGKWVIVHEHVSVPMP
;
A
#
# COMPACT_ATOMS: atom_id res chain seq x y z
N MET A 1 -69.31 4.59 5.42
CA MET A 1 -67.95 5.05 5.71
C MET A 1 -66.97 3.97 5.26
N ARG A 2 -66.35 4.14 4.08
CA ARG A 2 -65.33 3.21 3.50
C ARG A 2 -63.95 3.70 3.97
N ARG A 3 -63.26 2.89 4.77
CA ARG A 3 -61.85 3.16 5.17
C ARG A 3 -60.93 2.68 4.05
N MET A 4 -60.30 3.61 3.33
CA MET A 4 -59.19 3.33 2.39
C MET A 4 -57.94 3.04 3.25
N ILE A 5 -57.45 1.81 3.17
CA ILE A 5 -56.17 1.43 3.70
C ILE A 5 -55.12 1.70 2.61
N THR A 6 -54.30 2.75 2.80
CA THR A 6 -53.20 3.07 1.90
C THR A 6 -52.00 2.16 2.28
N LEU A 7 -51.72 1.19 1.41
CA LEU A 7 -50.57 0.28 1.55
C LEU A 7 -49.33 1.01 1.04
N LEU A 8 -48.46 1.47 1.97
CA LEU A 8 -47.14 2.01 1.63
C LEU A 8 -46.23 0.82 1.26
N MET A 9 -45.94 0.64 -0.04
CA MET A 9 -44.86 -0.27 -0.48
C MET A 9 -43.50 0.38 -0.22
N LEU A 10 -42.76 -0.13 0.77
CA LEU A 10 -41.34 0.18 0.95
C LEU A 10 -40.54 -0.55 -0.15
N LEU A 11 -40.11 0.20 -1.17
CA LEU A 11 -39.17 -0.30 -2.17
C LEU A 11 -37.77 -0.36 -1.50
N ALA A 12 -37.39 -1.53 -1.01
CA ALA A 12 -36.01 -1.78 -0.58
C ALA A 12 -35.12 -1.87 -1.83
N LEU A 13 -34.34 -0.82 -2.08
CA LEU A 13 -33.31 -0.83 -3.13
C LEU A 13 -32.20 -1.82 -2.73
N ALA A 14 -32.26 -3.03 -3.25
CA ALA A 14 -31.20 -4.02 -3.09
C ALA A 14 -29.94 -3.57 -3.86
N VAL A 15 -28.89 -3.16 -3.15
CA VAL A 15 -27.58 -2.90 -3.77
C VAL A 15 -27.01 -4.22 -4.27
N PRO A 16 -26.64 -4.32 -5.56
CA PRO A 16 -26.16 -5.56 -6.14
C PRO A 16 -24.89 -6.06 -5.45
N ALA A 17 -24.82 -7.36 -5.16
CA ALA A 17 -23.74 -8.00 -4.38
C ALA A 17 -22.33 -7.76 -4.94
N TRP A 18 -22.18 -7.58 -6.26
CA TRP A 18 -20.90 -7.26 -6.89
C TRP A 18 -20.37 -5.85 -6.53
N THR A 19 -21.25 -4.87 -6.32
CA THR A 19 -20.87 -3.52 -5.88
C THR A 19 -20.38 -3.53 -4.43
N GLN A 20 -20.97 -4.36 -3.57
CA GLN A 20 -20.52 -4.56 -2.20
C GLN A 20 -19.17 -5.30 -2.13
N ALA A 21 -18.96 -6.29 -3.00
CA ALA A 21 -17.69 -7.03 -3.08
C ALA A 21 -16.54 -6.13 -3.56
N ALA A 22 -16.76 -5.25 -4.54
CA ALA A 22 -15.78 -4.28 -5.00
C ALA A 22 -15.40 -3.29 -3.88
N LYS A 23 -16.37 -2.66 -3.23
CA LYS A 23 -16.12 -1.75 -2.09
C LYS A 23 -15.38 -2.41 -0.92
N ARG A 24 -15.66 -3.70 -0.64
CA ARG A 24 -14.96 -4.46 0.40
C ARG A 24 -13.52 -4.74 -0.01
N GLY A 25 -13.26 -5.07 -1.27
CA GLY A 25 -11.92 -5.25 -1.81
C GLY A 25 -11.08 -3.98 -1.72
N ASP A 26 -11.64 -2.83 -2.07
CA ASP A 26 -10.96 -1.54 -1.96
C ASP A 26 -10.61 -1.19 -0.51
N ALA A 27 -11.50 -1.46 0.45
CA ALA A 27 -11.25 -1.24 1.87
C ALA A 27 -10.15 -2.17 2.42
N GLU A 28 -10.08 -3.44 1.94
CA GLU A 28 -9.02 -4.38 2.28
C GLU A 28 -7.64 -3.85 1.85
N PHE A 29 -7.52 -3.39 0.60
CA PHE A 29 -6.26 -2.85 0.09
C PHE A 29 -5.92 -1.49 0.69
N LYS A 30 -6.91 -0.66 0.99
CA LYS A 30 -6.65 0.57 1.75
C LYS A 30 -5.98 0.28 3.09
N ALA A 31 -6.50 -0.69 3.85
CA ALA A 31 -5.91 -1.09 5.12
C ALA A 31 -4.49 -1.68 4.96
N LEU A 32 -4.22 -2.41 3.87
CA LEU A 32 -2.87 -2.92 3.55
C LEU A 32 -1.90 -1.78 3.24
N ILE A 33 -2.31 -0.79 2.47
CA ILE A 33 -1.52 0.40 2.16
C ILE A 33 -1.27 1.23 3.42
N ASP A 34 -2.28 1.47 4.26
CA ASP A 34 -2.10 2.18 5.53
C ASP A 34 -1.06 1.46 6.42
N ARG A 35 -1.12 0.13 6.52
CA ARG A 35 -0.12 -0.68 7.25
C ARG A 35 1.27 -0.61 6.62
N TYR A 36 1.37 -0.62 5.31
CA TYR A 36 2.63 -0.46 4.57
C TYR A 36 3.29 0.87 4.95
N TYR A 37 2.58 1.98 4.80
CA TYR A 37 3.11 3.30 5.10
C TYR A 37 3.47 3.47 6.59
N GLN A 38 2.66 2.91 7.50
CA GLN A 38 2.98 2.89 8.92
C GLN A 38 4.25 2.09 9.22
N ALA A 39 4.39 0.90 8.61
CA ALA A 39 5.53 0.02 8.83
C ALA A 39 6.84 0.68 8.38
N TRP A 40 6.87 1.23 7.16
CA TRP A 40 8.05 1.91 6.63
C TRP A 40 8.36 3.23 7.35
N SER A 41 7.35 3.96 7.83
CA SER A 41 7.55 5.16 8.68
C SER A 41 8.18 4.85 10.03
N SER A 42 8.19 3.60 10.47
CA SER A 42 8.84 3.20 11.72
C SER A 42 10.37 3.15 11.65
N ALA A 43 10.96 3.33 10.47
CA ALA A 43 12.37 3.19 10.18
C ALA A 43 12.96 1.81 10.61
N ASN A 44 12.11 0.80 10.69
CA ASN A 44 12.47 -0.58 10.97
C ASN A 44 11.86 -1.52 9.92
N PRO A 45 12.66 -2.03 8.96
CA PRO A 45 12.16 -2.90 7.89
C PRO A 45 11.45 -4.16 8.38
N GLU A 46 11.77 -4.66 9.58
CA GLU A 46 11.10 -5.85 10.13
C GLU A 46 9.61 -5.62 10.38
N ASN A 47 9.18 -4.38 10.60
CA ASN A 47 7.76 -4.06 10.72
C ASN A 47 7.01 -4.20 9.39
N ALA A 48 7.70 -4.05 8.26
CA ALA A 48 7.16 -4.27 6.93
C ALA A 48 7.21 -5.75 6.49
N ALA A 49 8.06 -6.57 7.12
CA ALA A 49 8.30 -7.96 6.74
C ALA A 49 7.04 -8.83 6.57
N PRO A 50 5.96 -8.67 7.38
CA PRO A 50 4.73 -9.44 7.20
C PRO A 50 3.94 -9.11 5.92
N LEU A 51 4.26 -7.99 5.27
CA LEU A 51 3.60 -7.56 4.03
C LEU A 51 4.25 -8.13 2.78
N TYR A 52 5.44 -8.73 2.87
CA TYR A 52 6.21 -9.19 1.71
C TYR A 52 6.27 -10.71 1.63
N ALA A 53 6.20 -11.24 0.41
CA ALA A 53 6.62 -12.60 0.12
C ALA A 53 8.14 -12.77 0.36
N LYS A 54 8.57 -14.03 0.55
CA LYS A 54 9.95 -14.32 0.98
C LYS A 54 10.77 -15.08 -0.07
N ASP A 55 10.22 -15.22 -1.27
CA ASP A 55 10.90 -15.90 -2.37
C ASP A 55 12.16 -15.10 -2.75
N ALA A 56 13.27 -15.81 -2.96
CA ALA A 56 14.59 -15.19 -3.08
C ALA A 56 14.83 -14.51 -4.43
N ASP A 57 14.01 -14.82 -5.43
CA ASP A 57 14.10 -14.31 -6.82
C ASP A 57 13.19 -13.11 -7.09
N LEU A 58 12.40 -12.67 -6.12
CA LEU A 58 11.56 -11.47 -6.26
C LEU A 58 12.42 -10.22 -6.43
N VAL A 59 11.93 -9.30 -7.25
CA VAL A 59 12.64 -8.05 -7.54
C VAL A 59 11.84 -6.88 -6.99
N PHE A 60 12.54 -5.95 -6.31
CA PHE A 60 11.96 -4.71 -5.81
C PHE A 60 12.77 -3.52 -6.35
N TYR A 61 12.06 -2.51 -6.85
CA TYR A 61 12.62 -1.23 -7.27
C TYR A 61 12.30 -0.16 -6.24
N ASP A 62 13.34 0.51 -5.76
CA ASP A 62 13.23 1.61 -4.82
C ASP A 62 14.08 2.79 -5.30
N LEU A 63 14.13 3.87 -4.55
CA LEU A 63 14.85 5.10 -4.89
C LEU A 63 16.35 4.86 -5.11
N ALA A 64 16.96 3.94 -4.38
CA ALA A 64 18.35 3.50 -4.52
C ALA A 64 18.56 2.14 -3.81
N PRO A 65 19.37 1.25 -4.34
CA PRO A 65 20.04 1.22 -5.65
C PRO A 65 19.08 0.89 -6.79
N LEU A 66 19.60 0.55 -7.96
CA LEU A 66 18.79 0.25 -9.15
C LEU A 66 17.74 -0.84 -8.92
N LYS A 67 18.07 -1.87 -8.12
CA LYS A 67 17.14 -2.95 -7.73
C LYS A 67 17.62 -3.66 -6.47
N TYR A 68 16.70 -4.40 -5.87
CA TYR A 68 16.97 -5.41 -4.84
C TYR A 68 16.40 -6.75 -5.29
N THR A 69 17.04 -7.85 -4.87
CA THR A 69 16.60 -9.21 -5.17
C THR A 69 16.27 -9.93 -3.85
N GLY A 70 14.99 -10.33 -3.71
CA GLY A 70 14.46 -10.94 -2.49
C GLY A 70 14.34 -10.00 -1.31
N TRP A 71 13.46 -10.37 -0.38
CA TRP A 71 13.22 -9.58 0.84
C TRP A 71 14.47 -9.38 1.70
N ALA A 72 15.34 -10.39 1.77
CA ALA A 72 16.54 -10.33 2.63
C ALA A 72 17.50 -9.22 2.20
N GLU A 73 17.72 -9.06 0.90
CA GLU A 73 18.53 -7.97 0.36
C GLU A 73 17.82 -6.63 0.50
N TYR A 74 16.52 -6.59 0.20
CA TYR A 74 15.72 -5.37 0.22
C TYR A 74 15.74 -4.72 1.62
N LYS A 75 15.41 -5.45 2.68
CA LYS A 75 15.37 -4.91 4.03
C LYS A 75 16.72 -4.35 4.50
N VAL A 76 17.82 -5.04 4.19
CA VAL A 76 19.18 -4.60 4.54
C VAL A 76 19.60 -3.38 3.73
N GLY A 77 19.22 -3.37 2.45
CA GLY A 77 19.54 -2.27 1.56
C GLY A 77 18.84 -0.99 1.93
N VAL A 78 17.53 -1.02 2.21
CA VAL A 78 16.77 0.16 2.66
C VAL A 78 17.27 0.66 4.00
N GLN A 79 17.60 -0.25 4.94
CA GLN A 79 18.22 0.14 6.21
C GLN A 79 19.47 0.98 5.99
N LYS A 80 20.39 0.48 5.16
CA LYS A 80 21.68 1.16 4.88
C LYS A 80 21.53 2.43 4.03
N ALA A 81 20.67 2.40 3.03
CA ALA A 81 20.52 3.52 2.09
C ALA A 81 19.78 4.72 2.71
N PHE A 82 18.84 4.46 3.62
CA PHE A 82 17.95 5.50 4.16
C PHE A 82 17.95 5.57 5.68
N PHE A 83 17.55 4.50 6.38
CA PHE A 83 17.27 4.59 7.82
C PHE A 83 18.49 4.84 8.66
N ASP A 84 19.67 4.32 8.28
CA ASP A 84 20.93 4.60 9.00
C ASP A 84 21.31 6.09 8.94
N HIS A 85 20.78 6.84 7.98
CA HIS A 85 21.03 8.27 7.79
C HIS A 85 19.89 9.17 8.26
N MET A 86 18.71 8.61 8.55
CA MET A 86 17.55 9.34 9.03
C MET A 86 17.53 9.48 10.56
N GLU A 87 17.17 10.66 11.05
CA GLU A 87 16.81 10.91 12.45
C GLU A 87 15.31 10.62 12.68
N THR A 88 14.47 11.15 11.81
CA THR A 88 13.02 10.91 11.78
C THR A 88 12.53 10.86 10.35
N GLY A 89 11.45 10.12 10.11
CA GLY A 89 10.82 10.07 8.80
C GLY A 89 9.37 9.65 8.88
N LYS A 90 8.57 10.18 7.96
CA LYS A 90 7.16 9.83 7.82
C LYS A 90 6.81 9.69 6.35
N LEU A 91 6.19 8.59 6.01
CA LEU A 91 5.55 8.37 4.72
C LEU A 91 4.04 8.56 4.89
N THR A 92 3.43 9.33 4.00
CA THR A 92 1.99 9.61 4.03
C THR A 92 1.40 9.30 2.65
N PRO A 93 0.44 8.35 2.54
CA PRO A 93 -0.25 8.12 1.27
C PRO A 93 -1.15 9.31 0.95
N LYS A 94 -1.27 9.65 -0.35
CA LYS A 94 -2.27 10.60 -0.86
C LYS A 94 -3.60 9.88 -1.11
N ASP A 95 -4.65 10.64 -1.39
CA ASP A 95 -6.01 10.11 -1.60
C ASP A 95 -6.26 9.78 -3.08
N ASP A 96 -5.32 9.05 -3.69
CA ASP A 96 -5.40 8.64 -5.10
C ASP A 96 -5.17 7.13 -5.30
N LEU A 97 -5.33 6.34 -4.22
CA LEU A 97 -5.19 4.89 -4.29
C LEU A 97 -6.10 4.29 -5.35
N ARG A 98 -5.50 3.51 -6.25
CA ARG A 98 -6.21 2.66 -7.22
C ARG A 98 -5.88 1.20 -6.95
N VAL A 99 -6.90 0.38 -7.00
CA VAL A 99 -6.79 -1.07 -6.81
C VAL A 99 -7.35 -1.78 -8.03
N THR A 100 -6.58 -2.69 -8.59
CA THR A 100 -7.08 -3.62 -9.61
C THR A 100 -6.81 -5.04 -9.14
N ARG A 101 -7.86 -5.87 -9.12
CA ARG A 101 -7.79 -7.26 -8.66
C ARG A 101 -8.20 -8.23 -9.75
N LYS A 102 -7.42 -9.31 -9.90
CA LYS A 102 -7.70 -10.43 -10.80
C LYS A 102 -7.43 -11.75 -10.08
N GLY A 103 -8.48 -12.37 -9.54
CA GLY A 103 -8.35 -13.62 -8.77
C GLY A 103 -7.49 -13.45 -7.52
N ASN A 104 -6.38 -14.17 -7.47
CA ASN A 104 -5.40 -14.14 -6.39
C ASN A 104 -4.25 -13.14 -6.62
N VAL A 105 -4.31 -12.33 -7.67
CA VAL A 105 -3.35 -11.27 -7.95
C VAL A 105 -4.07 -9.93 -7.93
N ALA A 106 -3.41 -8.93 -7.39
CA ALA A 106 -3.87 -7.55 -7.43
C ALA A 106 -2.68 -6.61 -7.64
N TRP A 107 -2.95 -5.40 -8.11
CA TRP A 107 -1.97 -4.32 -8.04
C TRP A 107 -2.60 -3.05 -7.53
N THR A 108 -1.79 -2.30 -6.82
CA THR A 108 -2.15 -0.98 -6.29
C THR A 108 -1.22 0.07 -6.87
N THR A 109 -1.76 1.24 -7.16
CA THR A 109 -0.99 2.44 -7.44
C THR A 109 -1.45 3.54 -6.51
N VAL A 110 -0.51 4.26 -5.93
CA VAL A 110 -0.79 5.40 -5.06
C VAL A 110 0.39 6.36 -5.10
N THR A 111 0.15 7.65 -5.01
CA THR A 111 1.22 8.59 -4.72
C THR A 111 1.35 8.80 -3.22
N GLY A 112 2.55 9.17 -2.78
CA GLY A 112 2.84 9.42 -1.38
C GLY A 112 3.74 10.62 -1.20
N HIS A 113 3.89 11.04 0.03
CA HIS A 113 4.80 12.09 0.46
C HIS A 113 5.74 11.56 1.53
N LEU A 114 7.03 11.79 1.35
CA LEU A 114 8.07 11.56 2.35
C LEU A 114 8.44 12.90 2.98
N SER A 115 8.37 12.98 4.30
CA SER A 115 8.94 14.05 5.11
C SER A 115 9.95 13.43 6.06
N ALA A 116 11.21 13.82 5.99
CA ALA A 116 12.26 13.26 6.83
C ALA A 116 13.25 14.33 7.29
N LYS A 117 13.82 14.09 8.47
CA LYS A 117 14.98 14.82 8.97
C LYS A 117 16.19 13.88 8.99
N MET A 118 17.23 14.27 8.29
CA MET A 118 18.48 13.52 8.22
C MET A 118 19.37 13.81 9.43
N LYS A 119 20.21 12.84 9.81
CA LYS A 119 21.16 12.99 10.94
C LYS A 119 22.17 14.14 10.75
N ASN A 120 22.39 14.56 9.49
CA ASN A 120 23.22 15.73 9.19
C ASN A 120 22.45 17.07 9.31
N GLY A 121 21.22 17.06 9.78
CA GLY A 121 20.35 18.21 9.98
C GLY A 121 19.57 18.66 8.76
N GLN A 122 19.76 18.05 7.59
CA GLN A 122 19.00 18.39 6.37
C GLN A 122 17.57 17.84 6.46
N ALA A 123 16.61 18.64 5.95
CA ALA A 123 15.26 18.15 5.68
C ALA A 123 15.20 17.52 4.29
N LEU A 124 14.45 16.42 4.16
CA LEU A 124 14.17 15.77 2.90
C LEU A 124 12.65 15.69 2.74
N GLU A 125 12.14 16.36 1.71
CA GLU A 125 10.73 16.37 1.33
C GLU A 125 10.62 15.90 -0.11
N ALA A 126 9.82 14.86 -0.37
CA ALA A 126 9.64 14.35 -1.71
C ALA A 126 8.26 13.74 -1.90
N ASP A 127 7.63 14.03 -3.02
CA ASP A 127 6.52 13.26 -3.53
C ASP A 127 7.03 12.06 -4.33
N PHE A 128 6.41 10.91 -4.15
CA PHE A 128 6.82 9.69 -4.83
C PHE A 128 5.63 8.91 -5.38
N ARG A 129 5.90 8.01 -6.32
CA ARG A 129 4.96 7.05 -6.87
C ARG A 129 5.25 5.69 -6.25
N HIS A 130 4.20 4.98 -5.88
CA HIS A 130 4.27 3.63 -5.37
C HIS A 130 3.33 2.72 -6.15
N THR A 131 3.88 1.67 -6.72
CA THR A 131 3.15 0.57 -7.34
C THR A 131 3.53 -0.72 -6.62
N ALA A 132 2.54 -1.48 -6.15
CA ALA A 132 2.78 -2.80 -5.57
C ALA A 132 1.93 -3.86 -6.28
N ILE A 133 2.55 -5.01 -6.57
CA ILE A 133 1.87 -6.22 -7.03
C ILE A 133 1.73 -7.13 -5.82
N TRP A 134 0.51 -7.58 -5.59
CA TRP A 134 0.11 -8.41 -4.48
C TRP A 134 -0.31 -9.78 -4.97
N GLU A 135 0.06 -10.82 -4.24
CA GLU A 135 -0.41 -12.17 -4.44
C GLU A 135 -1.06 -12.68 -3.16
N LYS A 136 -2.15 -13.47 -3.30
CA LYS A 136 -2.84 -14.06 -2.17
C LYS A 136 -2.22 -15.41 -1.86
N SER A 137 -1.44 -15.47 -0.78
CA SER A 137 -0.77 -16.67 -0.27
C SER A 137 -1.27 -17.00 1.13
N GLY A 138 -1.68 -18.23 1.38
CA GLY A 138 -2.18 -18.65 2.69
C GLY A 138 -3.35 -17.82 3.21
N GLY A 139 -4.20 -17.30 2.32
CA GLY A 139 -5.34 -16.45 2.66
C GLY A 139 -4.99 -14.99 2.92
N LYS A 140 -3.72 -14.59 2.87
CA LYS A 140 -3.22 -13.23 3.08
C LYS A 140 -2.66 -12.65 1.79
N TRP A 141 -2.81 -11.33 1.60
CA TRP A 141 -2.14 -10.61 0.53
C TRP A 141 -0.71 -10.27 0.94
N VAL A 142 0.26 -10.60 0.08
CA VAL A 142 1.68 -10.26 0.24
C VAL A 142 2.19 -9.60 -1.02
N ILE A 143 3.13 -8.66 -0.87
CA ILE A 143 3.79 -7.97 -1.97
C ILE A 143 4.81 -8.94 -2.58
N VAL A 144 4.71 -9.16 -3.90
CA VAL A 144 5.65 -9.96 -4.69
C VAL A 144 6.52 -9.08 -5.59
N HIS A 145 6.13 -7.85 -5.81
CA HIS A 145 6.91 -6.82 -6.50
C HIS A 145 6.45 -5.44 -6.06
N GLU A 146 7.37 -4.51 -5.96
CA GLU A 146 7.02 -3.09 -5.84
C GLU A 146 7.99 -2.20 -6.61
N HIS A 147 7.50 -1.02 -6.94
CA HIS A 147 8.28 0.05 -7.54
C HIS A 147 7.95 1.38 -6.87
N VAL A 148 8.96 1.98 -6.25
CA VAL A 148 8.93 3.34 -5.71
C VAL A 148 9.82 4.22 -6.56
N SER A 149 9.33 5.40 -6.95
CA SER A 149 10.11 6.36 -7.73
C SER A 149 9.68 7.81 -7.42
N VAL A 150 10.63 8.72 -7.54
CA VAL A 150 10.37 10.16 -7.50
C VAL A 150 10.31 10.73 -8.92
N PRO A 151 9.49 11.76 -9.20
CA PRO A 151 9.57 12.49 -10.46
C PRO A 151 10.94 13.16 -10.57
N MET A 152 11.52 13.16 -11.76
CA MET A 152 12.67 13.99 -12.05
C MET A 152 12.23 15.45 -12.09
N PRO A 153 13.06 16.40 -11.62
CA PRO A 153 12.78 17.84 -11.72
C PRO A 153 12.76 18.31 -13.15
#